data_fc9461a05bdf6fef8820f6049c0d2535
#
_entry.id   fc9461a05bdf6fef8820f6049c0d2535
#
_cell.length_a   1.000
_cell.length_b   1.000
_cell.length_c   1.000
_cell.angle_alpha   90.00
_cell.angle_beta   90.00
_cell.angle_gamma   90.00
#
_symmetry.space_group_name_H-M   'P 1'
#
loop_
_entity.id
_entity.type
_entity.pdbx_description
1 polymer ?
#
loop_
_entity_poly.entity_id
_entity_poly.type
_entity_poly.pdbx_seq_one_letter_code
_entity_poly.pdbx_strand_id
1 'polypeptide(L)'
;MLEAGEILYNRYQVQEKLGEDASRQTWLAKDLTKQPQELVVVKLLILTPQMQWDEHKLFEREAQVLKNLNHPRIPKYRDYFVLEHQSGSKFPWFGLVQSYIPGTSLQNLIDKGEHFSELQVEKIAVEVLSILVYLHELNPPVLHRDIKPSNLIWGEDRRVYLVDFGAVQDQAVQEGATFTVVGTYGYVPIEQFAGRAVPASDLYALGATLIHLLSGISPADLPHLDARIIFADQVSIDRGFVNWIGKLTEPNVIERISTAREALAALKNKNTLAPPITSRKPTGSQIQIKKSASELEIKIPRRGGKAFRLFYLVGIMIPFLWQLPQLINFFIRGGSSQAWFLLLFFVAMLIAVVQGTVLPSFGHTDFYFDRQNFEIRWKLFGFCYKRQQRPTALIEKIYQEPVNQGSAPRGVTIEAEGEKFTSSPLSTIERHWLIQEIGQWLGLDRT
;
A
#
# COMPACT_ATOMS: atom_id res chain seq x y z
N MET A 1 23.15 -31.92 -9.51
CA MET A 1 21.89 -31.14 -9.54
C MET A 1 20.78 -32.17 -9.70
N LEU A 2 19.68 -32.10 -8.97
CA LEU A 2 18.56 -33.04 -9.10
C LEU A 2 17.86 -32.83 -10.45
N GLU A 3 17.58 -33.91 -11.18
CA GLU A 3 16.95 -33.88 -12.50
C GLU A 3 15.59 -34.58 -12.52
N ALA A 4 14.72 -34.20 -13.45
CA ALA A 4 13.44 -34.87 -13.62
C ALA A 4 13.63 -36.35 -13.93
N GLY A 5 12.82 -37.22 -13.30
CA GLY A 5 12.91 -38.68 -13.42
C GLY A 5 13.72 -39.34 -12.30
N GLU A 6 14.56 -38.60 -11.57
CA GLU A 6 15.28 -39.17 -10.41
C GLU A 6 14.33 -39.60 -9.28
N ILE A 7 14.73 -40.61 -8.52
CA ILE A 7 13.93 -41.16 -7.42
C ILE A 7 14.58 -40.82 -6.08
N LEU A 8 13.86 -40.02 -5.28
CA LEU A 8 14.24 -39.68 -3.91
C LEU A 8 13.72 -40.73 -2.94
N TYR A 9 14.54 -41.07 -1.93
CA TYR A 9 14.19 -41.98 -0.82
C TYR A 9 13.57 -43.31 -1.31
N ASN A 10 14.01 -43.79 -2.48
CA ASN A 10 13.48 -44.99 -3.17
C ASN A 10 11.94 -44.96 -3.36
N ARG A 11 11.33 -43.81 -3.33
CA ARG A 11 9.87 -43.67 -3.32
C ARG A 11 9.33 -42.55 -4.16
N TYR A 12 9.95 -41.39 -4.16
CA TYR A 12 9.39 -40.18 -4.79
C TYR A 12 10.12 -39.88 -6.11
N GLN A 13 9.48 -40.15 -7.22
CA GLN A 13 10.01 -39.81 -8.56
C GLN A 13 9.71 -38.38 -8.89
N VAL A 14 10.72 -37.50 -8.91
CA VAL A 14 10.57 -36.10 -9.28
C VAL A 14 10.19 -35.96 -10.74
N GLN A 15 9.26 -35.00 -11.02
CA GLN A 15 8.72 -34.76 -12.36
C GLN A 15 9.12 -33.38 -12.86
N GLU A 16 8.80 -32.34 -12.11
CA GLU A 16 8.94 -30.94 -12.48
C GLU A 16 9.38 -30.13 -11.27
N LYS A 17 10.28 -29.18 -11.48
CA LYS A 17 10.67 -28.21 -10.45
C LYS A 17 9.64 -27.10 -10.37
N LEU A 18 8.97 -26.95 -9.23
CA LEU A 18 7.96 -25.93 -8.98
C LEU A 18 8.56 -24.61 -8.46
N GLY A 19 9.74 -24.68 -7.83
CA GLY A 19 10.43 -23.49 -7.31
C GLY A 19 11.81 -23.84 -6.76
N GLU A 20 12.67 -22.81 -6.67
CA GLU A 20 14.01 -22.92 -6.12
C GLU A 20 14.44 -21.59 -5.49
N ASP A 21 15.12 -21.67 -4.36
CA ASP A 21 15.88 -20.58 -3.78
C ASP A 21 17.30 -21.06 -3.43
N ALA A 22 18.07 -20.25 -2.71
CA ALA A 22 19.49 -20.53 -2.43
C ALA A 22 19.73 -21.87 -1.71
N SER A 23 18.80 -22.34 -0.87
CA SER A 23 18.94 -23.52 -0.02
C SER A 23 17.81 -24.52 -0.16
N ARG A 24 16.72 -24.15 -0.89
CA ARG A 24 15.50 -24.96 -0.97
C ARG A 24 15.10 -25.22 -2.41
N GLN A 25 14.59 -26.41 -2.66
CA GLN A 25 13.97 -26.77 -3.93
C GLN A 25 12.59 -27.38 -3.67
N THR A 26 11.62 -27.02 -4.48
CA THR A 26 10.27 -27.57 -4.44
C THR A 26 9.99 -28.30 -5.74
N TRP A 27 9.64 -29.57 -5.63
CA TRP A 27 9.42 -30.45 -6.77
C TRP A 27 8.02 -31.06 -6.76
N LEU A 28 7.41 -31.17 -7.92
CA LEU A 28 6.31 -32.09 -8.17
C LEU A 28 6.88 -33.49 -8.31
N ALA A 29 6.35 -34.49 -7.61
CA ALA A 29 6.81 -35.86 -7.66
C ALA A 29 5.63 -36.85 -7.67
N LYS A 30 5.90 -38.07 -8.08
CA LYS A 30 4.99 -39.22 -7.96
C LYS A 30 5.40 -40.12 -6.80
N ASP A 31 4.45 -40.45 -5.94
CA ASP A 31 4.65 -41.48 -4.92
C ASP A 31 4.48 -42.87 -5.57
N LEU A 32 5.58 -43.58 -5.75
CA LEU A 32 5.63 -44.87 -6.41
C LEU A 32 5.04 -46.01 -5.55
N THR A 33 4.85 -45.79 -4.24
CA THR A 33 4.25 -46.79 -3.35
C THR A 33 2.73 -46.84 -3.39
N LYS A 34 2.09 -45.87 -4.05
CA LYS A 34 0.63 -45.77 -4.20
C LYS A 34 0.13 -46.33 -5.52
N GLN A 35 -1.07 -46.91 -5.48
CA GLN A 35 -1.75 -47.40 -6.69
C GLN A 35 -3.22 -46.90 -6.65
N PRO A 36 -3.65 -46.01 -7.54
CA PRO A 36 -2.82 -45.35 -8.57
C PRO A 36 -1.75 -44.46 -7.95
N GLN A 37 -0.67 -44.15 -8.70
CA GLN A 37 0.40 -43.26 -8.25
C GLN A 37 -0.19 -41.86 -7.93
N GLU A 38 0.10 -41.39 -6.74
CA GLU A 38 -0.38 -40.10 -6.25
C GLU A 38 0.67 -39.00 -6.52
N LEU A 39 0.21 -37.81 -6.99
CA LEU A 39 1.06 -36.64 -7.09
C LEU A 39 1.27 -36.01 -5.71
N VAL A 40 2.52 -35.69 -5.40
CA VAL A 40 2.93 -35.03 -4.16
C VAL A 40 3.88 -33.89 -4.46
N VAL A 41 3.97 -32.95 -3.52
CA VAL A 41 5.01 -31.91 -3.51
C VAL A 41 6.10 -32.34 -2.54
N VAL A 42 7.34 -32.32 -3.03
CA VAL A 42 8.53 -32.58 -2.22
C VAL A 42 9.31 -31.28 -2.08
N LYS A 43 9.35 -30.73 -0.88
CA LYS A 43 10.23 -29.62 -0.52
C LYS A 43 11.53 -30.20 -0.01
N LEU A 44 12.65 -29.74 -0.57
CA LEU A 44 13.99 -30.17 -0.18
C LEU A 44 14.74 -29.00 0.43
N LEU A 45 15.35 -29.22 1.58
CA LEU A 45 16.30 -28.28 2.19
C LEU A 45 17.69 -28.93 2.08
N ILE A 46 18.61 -28.20 1.44
CA ILE A 46 19.98 -28.65 1.20
C ILE A 46 20.87 -27.92 2.19
N LEU A 47 21.48 -28.65 3.12
CA LEU A 47 22.46 -28.06 4.04
C LEU A 47 23.67 -27.57 3.25
N THR A 48 24.11 -26.36 3.56
CA THR A 48 25.36 -25.77 3.06
C THR A 48 26.20 -25.31 4.25
N PRO A 49 27.53 -25.13 4.09
CA PRO A 49 28.40 -24.67 5.18
C PRO A 49 28.07 -23.25 5.67
N GLN A 50 27.40 -22.45 4.80
CA GLN A 50 26.99 -21.06 5.09
C GLN A 50 25.58 -21.00 5.70
N MET A 51 24.85 -22.10 5.72
CA MET A 51 23.48 -22.16 6.20
C MET A 51 23.40 -21.95 7.70
N GLN A 52 22.47 -21.08 8.13
CA GLN A 52 22.20 -20.89 9.55
C GLN A 52 21.34 -22.05 10.09
N TRP A 53 21.66 -22.55 11.27
CA TRP A 53 20.88 -23.60 11.97
C TRP A 53 19.38 -23.24 12.11
N ASP A 54 19.06 -21.94 12.04
CA ASP A 54 17.70 -21.47 12.14
C ASP A 54 16.83 -21.85 10.92
N GLU A 55 17.41 -21.97 9.72
CA GLU A 55 16.67 -22.46 8.54
C GLU A 55 16.24 -23.91 8.67
N HIS A 56 17.11 -24.77 9.21
CA HIS A 56 16.76 -26.17 9.47
C HIS A 56 15.64 -26.26 10.50
N LYS A 57 15.71 -25.50 11.60
CA LYS A 57 14.66 -25.46 12.62
C LYS A 57 13.32 -24.99 12.05
N LEU A 58 13.34 -24.00 11.15
CA LEU A 58 12.12 -23.54 10.47
C LEU A 58 11.53 -24.63 9.58
N PHE A 59 12.37 -25.38 8.86
CA PHE A 59 11.93 -26.46 7.99
C PHE A 59 11.34 -27.63 8.80
N GLU A 60 11.97 -28.03 9.90
CA GLU A 60 11.42 -29.03 10.83
C GLU A 60 10.09 -28.57 11.45
N ARG A 61 10.01 -27.29 11.83
CA ARG A 61 8.78 -26.71 12.37
C ARG A 61 7.65 -26.74 11.36
N GLU A 62 7.91 -26.40 10.08
CA GLU A 62 6.93 -26.53 9.00
C GLU A 62 6.38 -27.96 8.95
N ALA A 63 7.24 -28.98 8.97
CA ALA A 63 6.83 -30.36 8.95
C ALA A 63 5.99 -30.76 10.18
N GLN A 64 6.39 -30.32 11.38
CA GLN A 64 5.66 -30.62 12.63
C GLN A 64 4.28 -29.94 12.65
N VAL A 65 4.19 -28.67 12.24
CA VAL A 65 2.91 -27.95 12.17
C VAL A 65 2.00 -28.62 11.15
N LEU A 66 2.50 -28.86 9.93
CA LEU A 66 1.69 -29.46 8.87
C LEU A 66 1.18 -30.86 9.24
N LYS A 67 1.98 -31.66 10.00
CA LYS A 67 1.59 -32.98 10.51
C LYS A 67 0.37 -32.93 11.44
N ASN A 68 0.21 -31.81 12.17
CA ASN A 68 -0.88 -31.62 13.14
C ASN A 68 -2.11 -30.90 12.53
N LEU A 69 -1.99 -30.36 11.32
CA LEU A 69 -3.11 -29.69 10.67
C LEU A 69 -4.01 -30.68 9.91
N ASN A 70 -5.32 -30.50 10.09
CA ASN A 70 -6.33 -31.25 9.34
C ASN A 70 -7.41 -30.32 8.81
N HIS A 71 -7.16 -29.72 7.66
CA HIS A 71 -8.11 -28.82 7.00
C HIS A 71 -8.17 -29.11 5.49
N PRO A 72 -9.35 -29.14 4.85
CA PRO A 72 -9.49 -29.53 3.43
C PRO A 72 -8.82 -28.57 2.44
N ARG A 73 -8.45 -27.34 2.89
CA ARG A 73 -7.81 -26.30 2.08
C ARG A 73 -6.34 -26.07 2.43
N ILE A 74 -5.73 -26.98 3.15
CA ILE A 74 -4.31 -27.02 3.51
C ILE A 74 -3.74 -28.32 2.99
N PRO A 75 -2.55 -28.34 2.36
CA PRO A 75 -1.91 -29.57 1.93
C PRO A 75 -1.73 -30.53 3.11
N LYS A 76 -2.04 -31.79 2.90
CA LYS A 76 -1.83 -32.80 3.94
C LYS A 76 -0.36 -33.20 4.02
N TYR A 77 0.18 -33.23 5.22
CA TYR A 77 1.47 -33.90 5.49
C TYR A 77 1.45 -35.33 4.99
N ARG A 78 2.52 -35.79 4.34
CA ARG A 78 2.68 -37.16 3.85
C ARG A 78 3.88 -37.85 4.47
N ASP A 79 5.03 -37.21 4.47
CA ASP A 79 6.28 -37.79 4.91
C ASP A 79 7.33 -36.73 5.27
N TYR A 80 8.35 -37.17 6.01
CA TYR A 80 9.56 -36.37 6.24
C TYR A 80 10.74 -37.34 6.25
N PHE A 81 11.78 -37.10 5.45
CA PHE A 81 12.93 -37.95 5.31
C PHE A 81 14.24 -37.16 5.27
N VAL A 82 15.34 -37.88 5.54
CA VAL A 82 16.71 -37.37 5.42
C VAL A 82 17.47 -38.22 4.42
N LEU A 83 18.18 -37.57 3.49
CA LEU A 83 19.10 -38.22 2.56
C LEU A 83 20.52 -37.82 2.95
N GLU A 84 21.29 -38.76 3.48
CA GLU A 84 22.66 -38.52 3.94
C GLU A 84 23.64 -38.27 2.79
N HIS A 85 23.44 -38.97 1.64
CA HIS A 85 24.29 -38.85 0.46
C HIS A 85 23.45 -38.87 -0.82
N GLN A 86 23.26 -37.72 -1.46
CA GLN A 86 22.60 -37.62 -2.76
C GLN A 86 23.57 -37.06 -3.80
N SER A 87 23.74 -37.78 -4.93
CA SER A 87 24.42 -37.34 -6.17
C SER A 87 25.56 -36.30 -6.00
N GLY A 88 26.61 -36.66 -5.24
CA GLY A 88 27.80 -35.79 -5.10
C GLY A 88 27.69 -34.68 -4.06
N SER A 89 26.60 -34.57 -3.29
CA SER A 89 26.51 -33.65 -2.14
C SER A 89 27.28 -34.22 -0.94
N LYS A 90 28.08 -33.35 -0.29
CA LYS A 90 28.77 -33.67 0.98
C LYS A 90 27.87 -33.47 2.20
N PHE A 91 26.68 -32.90 2.01
CA PHE A 91 25.77 -32.51 3.08
C PHE A 91 24.44 -33.24 2.94
N PRO A 92 23.76 -33.56 4.06
CA PRO A 92 22.46 -34.19 4.04
C PRO A 92 21.38 -33.23 3.46
N TRP A 93 20.37 -33.84 2.84
CA TRP A 93 19.18 -33.18 2.37
C TRP A 93 17.99 -33.58 3.22
N PHE A 94 17.15 -32.61 3.58
CA PHE A 94 15.91 -32.86 4.30
C PHE A 94 14.74 -32.74 3.35
N GLY A 95 13.86 -33.72 3.32
CA GLY A 95 12.68 -33.74 2.47
C GLY A 95 11.40 -33.68 3.28
N LEU A 96 10.54 -32.67 2.98
CA LEU A 96 9.17 -32.63 3.46
C LEU A 96 8.24 -32.94 2.29
N VAL A 97 7.39 -33.95 2.46
CA VAL A 97 6.42 -34.40 1.47
C VAL A 97 5.01 -34.00 1.90
N GLN A 98 4.28 -33.36 1.01
CA GLN A 98 2.89 -32.94 1.20
C GLN A 98 2.03 -33.28 -0.01
N SER A 99 0.70 -33.32 0.16
CA SER A 99 -0.20 -33.57 -0.95
C SER A 99 -0.09 -32.45 -1.98
N TYR A 100 -0.09 -32.80 -3.27
CA TYR A 100 -0.18 -31.85 -4.36
C TYR A 100 -1.59 -31.27 -4.43
N ILE A 101 -1.71 -29.96 -4.65
CA ILE A 101 -2.95 -29.23 -4.90
C ILE A 101 -2.99 -28.89 -6.39
N PRO A 102 -3.86 -29.51 -7.20
CA PRO A 102 -4.01 -29.17 -8.60
C PRO A 102 -4.56 -27.73 -8.76
N GLY A 103 -3.82 -26.88 -9.47
CA GLY A 103 -4.19 -25.49 -9.63
C GLY A 103 -2.99 -24.58 -9.96
N THR A 104 -3.23 -23.29 -9.92
CA THR A 104 -2.24 -22.26 -10.21
C THR A 104 -2.18 -21.24 -9.06
N SER A 105 -0.98 -20.81 -8.68
CA SER A 105 -0.86 -19.76 -7.67
C SER A 105 -1.50 -18.45 -8.15
N LEU A 106 -2.09 -17.67 -7.23
CA LEU A 106 -2.65 -16.37 -7.58
C LEU A 106 -1.55 -15.43 -8.14
N GLN A 107 -0.30 -15.58 -7.70
CA GLN A 107 0.82 -14.83 -8.27
C GLN A 107 1.02 -15.16 -9.75
N ASN A 108 1.06 -16.43 -10.11
CA ASN A 108 1.22 -16.84 -11.51
C ASN A 108 0.04 -16.39 -12.40
N LEU A 109 -1.16 -16.23 -11.84
CA LEU A 109 -2.30 -15.66 -12.56
C LEU A 109 -2.10 -14.15 -12.79
N ILE A 110 -1.65 -13.41 -11.77
CA ILE A 110 -1.29 -11.99 -11.91
C ILE A 110 -0.19 -11.81 -12.96
N ASP A 111 0.88 -12.62 -12.90
CA ASP A 111 2.03 -12.53 -13.81
C ASP A 111 1.63 -12.82 -15.28
N LYS A 112 0.58 -13.62 -15.47
CA LYS A 112 -0.04 -13.86 -16.80
C LYS A 112 -0.97 -12.74 -17.25
N GLY A 113 -1.14 -11.68 -16.44
CA GLY A 113 -2.01 -10.54 -16.75
C GLY A 113 -3.50 -10.81 -16.45
N GLU A 114 -3.82 -11.81 -15.65
CA GLU A 114 -5.20 -12.04 -15.21
C GLU A 114 -5.67 -10.94 -14.27
N HIS A 115 -6.88 -10.43 -14.50
CA HIS A 115 -7.54 -9.44 -13.67
C HIS A 115 -8.64 -10.08 -12.85
N PHE A 116 -8.67 -9.80 -11.55
CA PHE A 116 -9.67 -10.31 -10.64
C PHE A 116 -10.79 -9.30 -10.45
N SER A 117 -12.04 -9.72 -10.67
CA SER A 117 -13.21 -8.91 -10.31
C SER A 117 -13.38 -8.81 -8.80
N GLU A 118 -14.08 -7.78 -8.32
CA GLU A 118 -14.42 -7.62 -6.91
C GLU A 118 -15.04 -8.89 -6.31
N LEU A 119 -16.00 -9.50 -7.00
CA LEU A 119 -16.67 -10.73 -6.54
C LEU A 119 -15.71 -11.91 -6.40
N GLN A 120 -14.73 -12.04 -7.29
CA GLN A 120 -13.71 -13.09 -7.17
C GLN A 120 -12.80 -12.83 -5.96
N VAL A 121 -12.38 -11.57 -5.76
CA VAL A 121 -11.52 -11.20 -4.63
C VAL A 121 -12.28 -11.33 -3.30
N GLU A 122 -13.55 -10.96 -3.25
CA GLU A 122 -14.41 -11.18 -2.07
C GLU A 122 -14.54 -12.68 -1.74
N LYS A 123 -14.74 -13.53 -2.76
CA LYS A 123 -14.75 -14.98 -2.58
C LYS A 123 -13.42 -15.51 -2.05
N ILE A 124 -12.30 -15.05 -2.60
CA ILE A 124 -10.95 -15.41 -2.13
C ILE A 124 -10.81 -15.00 -0.65
N ALA A 125 -11.21 -13.78 -0.30
CA ALA A 125 -11.15 -13.28 1.08
C ALA A 125 -11.93 -14.18 2.05
N VAL A 126 -13.17 -14.57 1.71
CA VAL A 126 -14.01 -15.47 2.53
C VAL A 126 -13.34 -16.83 2.72
N GLU A 127 -12.78 -17.42 1.66
CA GLU A 127 -12.16 -18.73 1.72
C GLU A 127 -10.86 -18.72 2.54
N VAL A 128 -10.01 -17.69 2.37
CA VAL A 128 -8.78 -17.53 3.17
C VAL A 128 -9.12 -17.25 4.63
N LEU A 129 -10.09 -16.37 4.92
CA LEU A 129 -10.55 -16.10 6.28
C LEU A 129 -11.07 -17.37 6.98
N SER A 130 -11.74 -18.26 6.23
CA SER A 130 -12.21 -19.54 6.78
C SER A 130 -11.04 -20.44 7.19
N ILE A 131 -9.94 -20.45 6.43
CA ILE A 131 -8.71 -21.14 6.79
C ILE A 131 -8.07 -20.49 8.03
N LEU A 132 -7.99 -19.16 8.06
CA LEU A 132 -7.40 -18.43 9.20
C LEU A 132 -8.21 -18.59 10.48
N VAL A 133 -9.54 -18.66 10.40
CA VAL A 133 -10.38 -19.00 11.58
C VAL A 133 -9.95 -20.36 12.14
N TYR A 134 -9.78 -21.38 11.29
CA TYR A 134 -9.31 -22.69 11.73
C TYR A 134 -7.93 -22.61 12.39
N LEU A 135 -6.95 -21.95 11.76
CA LEU A 135 -5.57 -21.87 12.25
C LEU A 135 -5.48 -21.10 13.58
N HIS A 136 -6.14 -19.95 13.68
CA HIS A 136 -6.06 -19.06 14.83
C HIS A 136 -6.85 -19.59 16.05
N GLU A 137 -7.81 -20.48 15.84
CA GLU A 137 -8.61 -21.10 16.93
C GLU A 137 -8.02 -22.43 17.42
N LEU A 138 -6.90 -22.89 16.86
CA LEU A 138 -6.15 -24.01 17.41
C LEU A 138 -5.57 -23.66 18.78
N ASN A 139 -5.23 -24.67 19.54
CA ASN A 139 -4.58 -24.50 20.85
C ASN A 139 -3.26 -25.31 20.88
N PRO A 140 -2.09 -24.64 20.81
CA PRO A 140 -1.90 -23.20 20.65
C PRO A 140 -2.29 -22.68 19.26
N PRO A 141 -2.58 -21.36 19.11
CA PRO A 141 -2.88 -20.76 17.82
C PRO A 141 -1.72 -20.86 16.86
N VAL A 142 -2.03 -21.14 15.59
CA VAL A 142 -1.05 -21.22 14.50
C VAL A 142 -1.15 -19.97 13.64
N LEU A 143 -0.05 -19.21 13.50
CA LEU A 143 0.06 -18.04 12.65
C LEU A 143 0.82 -18.38 11.38
N HIS A 144 0.30 -18.03 10.20
CA HIS A 144 0.93 -18.36 8.92
C HIS A 144 2.14 -17.46 8.62
N ARG A 145 2.02 -16.14 8.84
CA ARG A 145 3.07 -15.11 8.77
C ARG A 145 3.62 -14.80 7.37
N ASP A 146 3.17 -15.51 6.32
CA ASP A 146 3.59 -15.25 4.93
C ASP A 146 2.42 -15.41 3.94
N ILE A 147 1.27 -14.79 4.24
CA ILE A 147 0.13 -14.76 3.32
C ILE A 147 0.43 -13.79 2.19
N LYS A 148 0.45 -14.31 0.96
CA LYS A 148 0.72 -13.55 -0.28
C LYS A 148 0.19 -14.33 -1.48
N PRO A 149 0.07 -13.72 -2.67
CA PRO A 149 -0.49 -14.39 -3.84
C PRO A 149 0.23 -15.69 -4.24
N SER A 150 1.55 -15.80 -4.04
CA SER A 150 2.31 -17.00 -4.37
C SER A 150 1.99 -18.20 -3.45
N ASN A 151 1.50 -17.94 -2.23
CA ASN A 151 1.15 -18.94 -1.24
C ASN A 151 -0.35 -19.27 -1.23
N LEU A 152 -1.10 -18.74 -2.18
CA LEU A 152 -2.52 -19.04 -2.40
C LEU A 152 -2.69 -19.71 -3.76
N ILE A 153 -3.15 -20.98 -3.76
CA ILE A 153 -3.42 -21.74 -4.98
C ILE A 153 -4.90 -21.62 -5.32
N TRP A 154 -5.19 -21.15 -6.52
CA TRP A 154 -6.52 -21.28 -7.14
C TRP A 154 -6.64 -22.68 -7.70
N GLY A 155 -7.35 -23.55 -7.00
CA GLY A 155 -7.53 -24.93 -7.38
C GLY A 155 -8.41 -25.11 -8.62
N GLU A 156 -8.27 -26.25 -9.30
CA GLU A 156 -9.12 -26.65 -10.43
C GLU A 156 -10.61 -26.76 -10.02
N ASP A 157 -10.89 -27.01 -8.75
CA ASP A 157 -12.22 -27.01 -8.14
C ASP A 157 -12.75 -25.60 -7.87
N ARG A 158 -12.04 -24.54 -8.32
CA ARG A 158 -12.35 -23.12 -8.13
C ARG A 158 -12.43 -22.71 -6.65
N ARG A 159 -11.59 -23.32 -5.81
CA ARG A 159 -11.42 -22.99 -4.40
C ARG A 159 -9.98 -22.52 -4.12
N VAL A 160 -9.82 -21.80 -3.03
CA VAL A 160 -8.51 -21.32 -2.60
C VAL A 160 -7.91 -22.29 -1.59
N TYR A 161 -6.62 -22.57 -1.77
CA TYR A 161 -5.81 -23.35 -0.86
C TYR A 161 -4.65 -22.50 -0.34
N LEU A 162 -4.36 -22.61 0.95
CA LEU A 162 -3.22 -21.96 1.59
C LEU A 162 -2.08 -22.94 1.70
N VAL A 163 -0.94 -22.59 1.12
CA VAL A 163 0.26 -23.43 1.07
C VAL A 163 1.46 -22.72 1.70
N ASP A 164 2.55 -23.43 1.90
CA ASP A 164 3.83 -22.93 2.40
C ASP A 164 3.81 -22.40 3.85
N PHE A 165 3.90 -23.36 4.78
CA PHE A 165 3.93 -23.11 6.22
C PHE A 165 5.34 -22.89 6.78
N GLY A 166 6.33 -22.52 5.93
CA GLY A 166 7.73 -22.35 6.34
C GLY A 166 7.99 -21.16 7.26
N ALA A 167 7.05 -20.21 7.33
CA ALA A 167 7.13 -19.03 8.19
C ALA A 167 6.38 -19.17 9.52
N VAL A 168 5.74 -20.30 9.77
CA VAL A 168 4.78 -20.51 10.86
C VAL A 168 5.42 -20.34 12.23
N GLN A 169 4.71 -19.64 13.11
CA GLN A 169 5.01 -19.56 14.53
C GLN A 169 3.89 -20.21 15.35
N ASP A 170 4.29 -21.13 16.22
CA ASP A 170 3.49 -21.58 17.34
C ASP A 170 3.71 -20.59 18.51
N GLN A 171 2.65 -20.04 19.10
CA GLN A 171 2.76 -19.07 20.20
C GLN A 171 3.38 -19.69 21.49
N ALA A 172 3.63 -20.99 21.54
CA ALA A 172 4.27 -21.63 22.68
C ALA A 172 5.80 -21.37 22.79
N VAL A 173 6.41 -20.65 21.84
CA VAL A 173 7.85 -20.33 21.89
C VAL A 173 8.09 -19.12 22.78
N GLN A 174 8.71 -19.39 23.95
CA GLN A 174 9.06 -18.46 25.00
C GLN A 174 9.89 -17.26 24.56
N GLU A 175 9.73 -16.13 25.31
CA GLU A 175 10.60 -14.97 25.31
C GLU A 175 12.09 -15.38 25.40
N GLY A 176 12.90 -14.97 24.42
CA GLY A 176 14.36 -15.18 24.42
C GLY A 176 14.96 -15.86 23.19
N ALA A 177 14.14 -16.33 22.23
CA ALA A 177 14.65 -16.85 20.97
C ALA A 177 15.04 -15.71 20.02
N THR A 178 16.14 -15.89 19.29
CA THR A 178 16.58 -14.99 18.21
C THR A 178 15.46 -14.88 17.17
N PHE A 179 14.91 -13.67 17.00
CA PHE A 179 13.80 -13.46 16.06
C PHE A 179 14.34 -13.44 14.62
N THR A 180 14.02 -14.48 13.86
CA THR A 180 14.21 -14.44 12.42
C THR A 180 13.11 -13.54 11.82
N VAL A 181 13.48 -12.47 11.16
CA VAL A 181 12.53 -11.65 10.38
C VAL A 181 12.06 -12.50 9.21
N VAL A 182 10.82 -12.99 9.28
CA VAL A 182 10.20 -13.82 8.25
C VAL A 182 9.05 -13.06 7.64
N GLY A 183 8.91 -13.18 6.32
CA GLY A 183 7.81 -12.61 5.54
C GLY A 183 8.28 -11.79 4.34
N THR A 184 7.35 -11.47 3.46
CA THR A 184 7.61 -10.80 2.18
C THR A 184 7.31 -9.30 2.28
N TYR A 185 8.28 -8.46 1.88
CA TYR A 185 8.13 -7.01 1.88
C TYR A 185 6.84 -6.56 1.16
N GLY A 186 6.13 -5.59 1.74
CA GLY A 186 4.82 -5.12 1.28
C GLY A 186 3.62 -5.86 1.87
N TYR A 187 3.78 -7.12 2.33
CA TYR A 187 2.70 -7.91 2.94
C TYR A 187 2.82 -8.04 4.45
N VAL A 188 3.97 -7.74 5.02
CA VAL A 188 4.29 -7.94 6.44
C VAL A 188 4.02 -6.66 7.23
N PRO A 189 3.22 -6.70 8.32
CA PRO A 189 2.99 -5.56 9.19
C PRO A 189 4.18 -5.31 10.14
N ILE A 190 4.24 -4.09 10.68
CA ILE A 190 5.37 -3.62 11.50
C ILE A 190 5.62 -4.50 12.73
N GLU A 191 4.57 -4.95 13.42
CA GLU A 191 4.69 -5.79 14.60
C GLU A 191 5.35 -7.15 14.32
N GLN A 192 5.19 -7.68 13.11
CA GLN A 192 5.82 -8.93 12.72
C GLN A 192 7.34 -8.77 12.53
N PHE A 193 7.80 -7.64 11.98
CA PHE A 193 9.23 -7.30 11.94
C PHE A 193 9.84 -7.19 13.34
N ALA A 194 9.04 -6.75 14.31
CA ALA A 194 9.46 -6.69 15.71
C ALA A 194 9.36 -8.05 16.45
N GLY A 195 9.10 -9.16 15.73
CA GLY A 195 8.97 -10.50 16.31
C GLY A 195 7.69 -10.72 17.13
N ARG A 196 6.72 -9.83 17.04
CA ARG A 196 5.46 -9.83 17.83
C ARG A 196 4.25 -10.11 16.93
N ALA A 197 4.34 -11.12 16.07
CA ALA A 197 3.22 -11.51 15.23
C ALA A 197 2.01 -11.97 16.09
N VAL A 198 0.83 -11.56 15.67
CA VAL A 198 -0.47 -11.88 16.28
C VAL A 198 -1.46 -12.30 15.18
N PRO A 199 -2.64 -12.89 15.49
CA PRO A 199 -3.64 -13.22 14.47
C PRO A 199 -3.96 -12.06 13.51
N ALA A 200 -4.00 -10.84 14.01
CA ALA A 200 -4.20 -9.63 13.19
C ALA A 200 -3.05 -9.36 12.20
N SER A 201 -1.88 -9.96 12.37
CA SER A 201 -0.77 -9.85 11.41
C SER A 201 -1.06 -10.63 10.12
N ASP A 202 -1.67 -11.82 10.21
CA ASP A 202 -2.14 -12.59 9.06
C ASP A 202 -3.29 -11.86 8.34
N LEU A 203 -4.13 -11.12 9.07
CA LEU A 203 -5.20 -10.31 8.48
C LEU A 203 -4.63 -9.12 7.68
N TYR A 204 -3.56 -8.49 8.16
CA TYR A 204 -2.87 -7.46 7.39
C TYR A 204 -2.32 -8.03 6.08
N ALA A 205 -1.63 -9.17 6.16
CA ALA A 205 -1.07 -9.83 4.99
C ALA A 205 -2.15 -10.25 3.98
N LEU A 206 -3.31 -10.72 4.47
CA LEU A 206 -4.48 -10.96 3.62
C LEU A 206 -4.96 -9.66 2.96
N GLY A 207 -5.16 -8.58 3.71
CA GLY A 207 -5.57 -7.30 3.16
C GLY A 207 -4.63 -6.79 2.07
N ALA A 208 -3.31 -6.85 2.30
CA ALA A 208 -2.28 -6.50 1.32
C ALA A 208 -2.34 -7.40 0.07
N THR A 209 -2.60 -8.70 0.25
CA THR A 209 -2.83 -9.66 -0.84
C THR A 209 -4.04 -9.28 -1.69
N LEU A 210 -5.17 -8.94 -1.05
CA LEU A 210 -6.39 -8.53 -1.77
C LEU A 210 -6.19 -7.23 -2.55
N ILE A 211 -5.43 -6.27 -2.00
CA ILE A 211 -5.04 -5.04 -2.72
C ILE A 211 -4.26 -5.40 -3.98
N HIS A 212 -3.27 -6.32 -3.89
CA HIS A 212 -2.50 -6.75 -5.05
C HIS A 212 -3.39 -7.40 -6.12
N LEU A 213 -4.31 -8.27 -5.73
CA LEU A 213 -5.25 -8.91 -6.67
C LEU A 213 -6.17 -7.91 -7.38
N LEU A 214 -6.63 -6.87 -6.67
CA LEU A 214 -7.54 -5.85 -7.22
C LEU A 214 -6.83 -4.84 -8.10
N SER A 215 -5.62 -4.40 -7.71
CA SER A 215 -4.89 -3.33 -8.39
C SER A 215 -3.93 -3.85 -9.47
N GLY A 216 -3.50 -5.11 -9.40
CA GLY A 216 -2.40 -5.66 -10.19
C GLY A 216 -1.02 -5.09 -9.79
N ILE A 217 -0.94 -4.28 -8.72
CA ILE A 217 0.28 -3.60 -8.27
C ILE A 217 0.70 -4.19 -6.93
N SER A 218 1.98 -4.55 -6.81
CA SER A 218 2.52 -5.02 -5.52
C SER A 218 2.31 -3.97 -4.43
N PRO A 219 1.87 -4.37 -3.21
CA PRO A 219 1.69 -3.43 -2.10
C PRO A 219 2.94 -2.62 -1.77
N ALA A 220 4.13 -3.15 -2.05
CA ALA A 220 5.42 -2.46 -1.87
C ALA A 220 5.59 -1.27 -2.82
N ASP A 221 4.96 -1.32 -4.01
CA ASP A 221 5.08 -0.30 -5.06
C ASP A 221 3.94 0.75 -5.00
N LEU A 222 2.93 0.52 -4.15
CA LEU A 222 1.86 1.49 -3.93
C LEU A 222 2.32 2.64 -3.02
N PRO A 223 1.72 3.83 -3.14
CA PRO A 223 1.98 4.92 -2.21
C PRO A 223 1.62 4.54 -0.77
N HIS A 224 2.47 4.94 0.18
CA HIS A 224 2.22 4.74 1.61
C HIS A 224 2.10 6.09 2.33
N LEU A 225 1.14 6.17 3.27
CA LEU A 225 0.95 7.32 4.14
C LEU A 225 0.83 6.85 5.60
N ASP A 226 1.69 7.33 6.48
CA ASP A 226 1.71 6.91 7.87
C ASP A 226 1.66 5.37 8.00
N ALA A 227 2.44 4.69 7.16
CA ALA A 227 2.48 3.23 6.98
C ALA A 227 1.20 2.58 6.43
N ARG A 228 0.17 3.35 6.03
CA ARG A 228 -1.04 2.85 5.36
C ARG A 228 -0.81 2.70 3.87
N ILE A 229 -1.24 1.62 3.28
CA ILE A 229 -1.25 1.43 1.84
C ILE A 229 -2.37 2.28 1.22
N ILE A 230 -2.02 3.17 0.29
CA ILE A 230 -2.99 4.01 -0.44
C ILE A 230 -3.34 3.34 -1.76
N PHE A 231 -4.48 2.67 -1.79
CA PHE A 231 -4.91 1.84 -2.92
C PHE A 231 -6.27 2.23 -3.50
N ALA A 232 -7.09 3.00 -2.77
CA ALA A 232 -8.48 3.27 -3.15
C ALA A 232 -8.64 3.87 -4.55
N ASP A 233 -7.69 4.69 -5.01
CA ASP A 233 -7.72 5.29 -6.35
C ASP A 233 -7.19 4.38 -7.47
N GLN A 234 -6.62 3.25 -7.09
CA GLN A 234 -6.11 2.26 -8.04
C GLN A 234 -7.13 1.17 -8.36
N VAL A 235 -8.28 1.19 -7.69
CA VAL A 235 -9.33 0.16 -7.81
C VAL A 235 -10.70 0.81 -8.04
N SER A 236 -11.56 0.12 -8.79
CA SER A 236 -12.95 0.55 -9.03
C SER A 236 -13.89 -0.52 -8.46
N ILE A 237 -14.08 -0.48 -7.14
CA ILE A 237 -14.86 -1.45 -6.38
C ILE A 237 -15.76 -0.74 -5.36
N ASP A 238 -16.68 -1.49 -4.74
CA ASP A 238 -17.59 -0.98 -3.69
C ASP A 238 -16.81 -0.33 -2.53
N ARG A 239 -17.26 0.83 -2.07
CA ARG A 239 -16.63 1.59 -0.97
C ARG A 239 -16.61 0.82 0.35
N GLY A 240 -17.65 0.04 0.64
CA GLY A 240 -17.69 -0.79 1.83
C GLY A 240 -16.58 -1.83 1.80
N PHE A 241 -16.27 -2.38 0.62
CA PHE A 241 -15.18 -3.33 0.46
C PHE A 241 -13.80 -2.65 0.58
N VAL A 242 -13.63 -1.45 0.00
CA VAL A 242 -12.42 -0.62 0.21
C VAL A 242 -12.19 -0.35 1.70
N ASN A 243 -13.24 0.07 2.43
CA ASN A 243 -13.17 0.36 3.85
C ASN A 243 -12.82 -0.88 4.67
N TRP A 244 -13.40 -2.03 4.32
CA TRP A 244 -13.12 -3.30 4.98
C TRP A 244 -11.66 -3.72 4.79
N ILE A 245 -11.13 -3.68 3.56
CA ILE A 245 -9.71 -3.95 3.28
C ILE A 245 -8.81 -2.96 4.04
N GLY A 246 -9.17 -1.68 4.06
CA GLY A 246 -8.46 -0.66 4.84
C GLY A 246 -8.41 -0.96 6.35
N LYS A 247 -9.46 -1.59 6.90
CA LYS A 247 -9.47 -2.07 8.29
C LYS A 247 -8.60 -3.29 8.53
N LEU A 248 -8.40 -4.14 7.52
CA LEU A 248 -7.43 -5.25 7.60
C LEU A 248 -5.99 -4.72 7.54
N THR A 249 -5.72 -3.72 6.68
CA THR A 249 -4.37 -3.16 6.47
C THR A 249 -4.05 -1.97 7.38
N GLU A 250 -4.82 -1.76 8.46
CA GLU A 250 -4.55 -0.76 9.47
C GLU A 250 -3.15 -0.99 10.09
N PRO A 251 -2.21 -0.02 10.00
CA PRO A 251 -0.87 -0.18 10.56
C PRO A 251 -0.86 -0.40 12.06
N ASN A 252 -1.73 0.32 12.80
CA ASN A 252 -1.85 0.14 14.23
C ASN A 252 -2.66 -1.13 14.53
N VAL A 253 -1.99 -2.15 15.07
CA VAL A 253 -2.59 -3.44 15.40
C VAL A 253 -3.80 -3.35 16.35
N ILE A 254 -3.83 -2.32 17.23
CA ILE A 254 -4.93 -2.11 18.19
C ILE A 254 -6.20 -1.58 17.47
N GLU A 255 -6.03 -0.83 16.39
CA GLU A 255 -7.13 -0.27 15.58
C GLU A 255 -7.55 -1.21 14.44
N ARG A 256 -6.74 -2.25 14.17
CA ARG A 256 -7.00 -3.28 13.18
C ARG A 256 -8.06 -4.26 13.66
N ILE A 257 -8.77 -4.91 12.72
CA ILE A 257 -9.61 -6.07 13.05
C ILE A 257 -8.73 -7.14 13.70
N SER A 258 -9.15 -7.64 14.86
CA SER A 258 -8.29 -8.46 15.72
C SER A 258 -8.30 -9.95 15.39
N THR A 259 -9.42 -10.46 14.86
CA THR A 259 -9.61 -11.89 14.61
C THR A 259 -10.17 -12.17 13.21
N ALA A 260 -9.83 -13.34 12.65
CA ALA A 260 -10.35 -13.77 11.36
C ALA A 260 -11.89 -13.93 11.37
N ARG A 261 -12.47 -14.35 12.49
CA ARG A 261 -13.91 -14.46 12.67
C ARG A 261 -14.60 -13.10 12.62
N GLU A 262 -14.02 -12.10 13.30
CA GLU A 262 -14.49 -10.73 13.26
C GLU A 262 -14.39 -10.14 11.84
N ALA A 263 -13.27 -10.37 11.15
CA ALA A 263 -13.07 -9.94 9.77
C ALA A 263 -14.13 -10.54 8.83
N LEU A 264 -14.44 -11.82 8.97
CA LEU A 264 -15.47 -12.51 8.17
C LEU A 264 -16.87 -11.96 8.46
N ALA A 265 -17.20 -11.68 9.72
CA ALA A 265 -18.49 -11.07 10.09
C ALA A 265 -18.60 -9.64 9.56
N ALA A 266 -17.53 -8.85 9.65
CA ALA A 266 -17.47 -7.49 9.16
C ALA A 266 -17.59 -7.43 7.63
N LEU A 267 -17.04 -8.39 6.88
CA LEU A 267 -17.20 -8.47 5.43
C LEU A 267 -18.66 -8.63 5.00
N LYS A 268 -19.45 -9.43 5.72
CA LYS A 268 -20.89 -9.58 5.46
C LYS A 268 -21.68 -8.28 5.67
N ASN A 269 -21.18 -7.40 6.54
CA ASN A 269 -21.79 -6.12 6.90
C ASN A 269 -20.96 -4.93 6.40
N LYS A 270 -20.20 -5.11 5.31
CA LYS A 270 -19.24 -4.12 4.81
C LYS A 270 -19.84 -2.73 4.58
N ASN A 271 -21.10 -2.66 4.17
CA ASN A 271 -21.81 -1.39 3.91
C ASN A 271 -22.14 -0.58 5.18
N THR A 272 -22.00 -1.17 6.37
CA THR A 272 -22.21 -0.48 7.65
C THR A 272 -20.89 -0.03 8.30
N LEU A 273 -19.76 -0.45 7.75
CA LEU A 273 -18.46 -0.05 8.28
C LEU A 273 -18.23 1.43 8.02
N ALA A 274 -17.97 2.17 9.10
CA ALA A 274 -17.45 3.53 8.96
C ALA A 274 -16.14 3.49 8.15
N PRO A 275 -15.90 4.48 7.26
CA PRO A 275 -14.64 4.57 6.54
C PRO A 275 -13.47 4.52 7.53
N PRO A 276 -12.32 3.92 7.16
CA PRO A 276 -11.13 3.95 8.00
C PRO A 276 -10.85 5.40 8.38
N ILE A 277 -10.40 5.64 9.61
CA ILE A 277 -10.16 6.98 10.15
C ILE A 277 -8.96 7.62 9.40
N THR A 278 -9.17 7.95 8.14
CA THR A 278 -8.28 8.77 7.32
C THR A 278 -8.53 10.26 7.56
N SER A 279 -9.45 10.60 8.46
CA SER A 279 -9.78 11.98 8.84
C SER A 279 -8.74 12.63 9.76
N ARG A 280 -7.64 11.95 10.11
CA ARG A 280 -6.54 12.62 10.78
C ARG A 280 -5.75 13.45 9.78
N LYS A 281 -5.65 14.75 10.08
CA LYS A 281 -4.80 15.67 9.35
C LYS A 281 -3.42 15.06 9.14
N PRO A 282 -2.90 15.00 7.88
CA PRO A 282 -1.59 14.45 7.58
C PRO A 282 -0.48 15.07 8.43
N THR A 283 0.44 14.25 8.94
CA THR A 283 1.56 14.71 9.78
C THR A 283 2.40 15.72 8.99
N GLY A 284 2.61 16.91 9.57
CA GLY A 284 3.35 18.00 8.91
C GLY A 284 2.52 18.84 7.92
N SER A 285 1.24 18.56 7.70
CA SER A 285 0.36 19.43 6.92
C SER A 285 0.11 20.75 7.62
N GLN A 286 0.22 21.86 6.88
CA GLN A 286 -0.07 23.22 7.36
C GLN A 286 -1.50 23.65 7.07
N ILE A 287 -2.32 22.82 6.41
CA ILE A 287 -3.72 23.11 6.09
C ILE A 287 -4.51 23.26 7.40
N GLN A 288 -5.33 24.26 7.49
CA GLN A 288 -6.22 24.48 8.63
C GLN A 288 -7.66 24.26 8.17
N ILE A 289 -8.41 23.44 8.90
CA ILE A 289 -9.83 23.20 8.67
C ILE A 289 -10.61 23.64 9.90
N LYS A 290 -11.66 24.43 9.67
CA LYS A 290 -12.71 24.71 10.64
C LYS A 290 -14.01 24.15 10.08
N LYS A 291 -14.60 23.19 10.78
CA LYS A 291 -15.78 22.44 10.37
C LYS A 291 -16.90 22.64 11.38
N SER A 292 -18.04 23.08 10.90
CA SER A 292 -19.29 23.14 11.65
C SER A 292 -20.40 22.41 10.87
N ALA A 293 -21.57 22.26 11.44
CA ALA A 293 -22.73 21.67 10.76
C ALA A 293 -23.24 22.51 9.55
N SER A 294 -22.98 23.82 9.55
CA SER A 294 -23.44 24.75 8.53
C SER A 294 -22.34 25.29 7.63
N GLU A 295 -21.09 25.23 8.05
CA GLU A 295 -19.98 25.90 7.36
C GLU A 295 -18.70 25.04 7.43
N LEU A 296 -17.93 25.04 6.33
CA LEU A 296 -16.62 24.43 6.25
C LEU A 296 -15.62 25.45 5.68
N GLU A 297 -14.65 25.86 6.49
CA GLU A 297 -13.57 26.75 6.09
C GLU A 297 -12.25 25.97 6.03
N ILE A 298 -11.57 26.02 4.87
CA ILE A 298 -10.30 25.34 4.64
C ILE A 298 -9.27 26.36 4.19
N LYS A 299 -8.18 26.51 4.94
CA LYS A 299 -7.05 27.39 4.59
C LYS A 299 -5.88 26.56 4.12
N ILE A 300 -5.50 26.73 2.87
CA ILE A 300 -4.41 26.00 2.20
C ILE A 300 -3.23 26.95 2.01
N PRO A 301 -2.18 26.89 2.84
CA PRO A 301 -0.98 27.68 2.65
C PRO A 301 -0.19 27.17 1.45
N ARG A 302 0.38 28.07 0.64
CA ARG A 302 1.30 27.65 -0.42
C ARG A 302 2.63 27.15 0.16
N ARG A 303 3.14 26.06 -0.40
CA ARG A 303 4.44 25.47 -0.01
C ARG A 303 5.59 26.26 -0.64
N GLY A 304 6.30 27.02 0.19
CA GLY A 304 7.64 27.52 -0.11
C GLY A 304 8.49 27.36 1.13
N GLY A 305 9.65 26.69 1.04
CA GLY A 305 10.56 26.48 2.19
C GLY A 305 10.97 27.83 2.81
N LYS A 306 10.97 27.96 4.16
CA LYS A 306 11.35 29.20 4.85
C LYS A 306 12.73 29.72 4.41
N ALA A 307 13.70 28.83 4.20
CA ALA A 307 15.04 29.17 3.73
C ALA A 307 15.05 29.72 2.30
N PHE A 308 14.25 29.16 1.40
CA PHE A 308 14.13 29.63 0.01
C PHE A 308 13.47 31.01 -0.08
N ARG A 309 12.47 31.29 0.78
CA ARG A 309 11.85 32.63 0.91
C ARG A 309 12.86 33.67 1.37
N LEU A 310 13.67 33.34 2.36
CA LEU A 310 14.69 34.25 2.89
C LEU A 310 15.79 34.52 1.85
N PHE A 311 16.23 33.50 1.14
CA PHE A 311 17.24 33.60 0.08
C PHE A 311 16.79 34.53 -1.05
N TYR A 312 15.55 34.39 -1.53
CA TYR A 312 15.01 35.27 -2.57
C TYR A 312 14.74 36.68 -2.10
N LEU A 313 14.22 36.88 -0.88
CA LEU A 313 14.01 38.20 -0.30
C LEU A 313 15.32 38.96 -0.13
N VAL A 314 16.34 38.33 0.40
CA VAL A 314 17.65 38.94 0.67
C VAL A 314 18.50 38.99 -0.58
N GLY A 315 18.57 37.93 -1.36
CA GLY A 315 19.46 37.81 -2.52
C GLY A 315 19.02 38.60 -3.76
N ILE A 316 17.73 38.76 -3.98
CA ILE A 316 17.20 39.41 -5.20
C ILE A 316 16.63 40.79 -4.89
N MET A 317 15.84 40.93 -3.82
CA MET A 317 15.18 42.18 -3.51
C MET A 317 16.12 43.29 -3.00
N ILE A 318 17.16 42.93 -2.23
CA ILE A 318 18.10 43.97 -1.71
C ILE A 318 18.94 44.57 -2.82
N PRO A 319 19.63 43.84 -3.71
CA PRO A 319 20.32 44.42 -4.85
C PRO A 319 19.41 45.23 -5.77
N PHE A 320 18.17 44.78 -5.96
CA PHE A 320 17.16 45.44 -6.77
C PHE A 320 16.75 46.77 -6.17
N LEU A 321 16.45 46.87 -4.87
CA LEU A 321 16.11 48.11 -4.19
C LEU A 321 17.30 49.08 -4.14
N TRP A 322 18.53 48.58 -4.11
CA TRP A 322 19.75 49.40 -4.14
C TRP A 322 19.92 50.16 -5.46
N GLN A 323 19.47 49.61 -6.59
CA GLN A 323 19.56 50.24 -7.90
C GLN A 323 18.45 51.26 -8.15
N LEU A 324 17.33 51.25 -7.43
CA LEU A 324 16.17 52.10 -7.60
C LEU A 324 16.51 53.62 -7.49
N PRO A 325 17.27 54.08 -6.48
CA PRO A 325 17.67 55.51 -6.38
C PRO A 325 18.54 55.98 -7.52
N GLN A 326 19.41 55.10 -8.03
CA GLN A 326 20.25 55.42 -9.18
C GLN A 326 19.44 55.62 -10.47
N LEU A 327 18.45 54.76 -10.67
CA LEU A 327 17.54 54.84 -11.78
C LEU A 327 16.67 56.13 -11.73
N ILE A 328 16.15 56.44 -10.55
CA ILE A 328 15.35 57.70 -10.33
C ILE A 328 16.22 58.94 -10.58
N ASN A 329 17.45 58.93 -10.08
CA ASN A 329 18.36 60.06 -10.26
C ASN A 329 18.80 60.27 -11.72
N PHE A 330 18.88 59.19 -12.50
CA PHE A 330 19.14 59.22 -13.92
C PHE A 330 17.96 59.83 -14.71
N PHE A 331 16.72 59.50 -14.34
CA PHE A 331 15.52 60.13 -14.94
C PHE A 331 15.37 61.63 -14.64
N ILE A 332 15.65 62.04 -13.40
CA ILE A 332 15.58 63.46 -12.98
C ILE A 332 16.58 64.30 -13.75
N ARG A 333 17.73 63.74 -14.19
CA ARG A 333 18.79 64.41 -14.94
C ARG A 333 18.61 64.45 -16.46
N GLY A 334 17.41 64.11 -16.97
CA GLY A 334 17.09 64.25 -18.41
C GLY A 334 17.39 62.98 -19.23
N GLY A 335 17.00 61.82 -18.73
CA GLY A 335 17.23 60.50 -19.32
C GLY A 335 16.91 60.37 -20.81
N SER A 336 17.79 59.74 -21.57
CA SER A 336 17.63 59.44 -23.00
C SER A 336 16.54 58.37 -23.25
N SER A 337 16.15 58.19 -24.53
CA SER A 337 15.22 57.13 -24.94
C SER A 337 15.61 55.72 -24.45
N GLN A 338 16.90 55.48 -24.27
CA GLN A 338 17.39 54.20 -23.69
C GLN A 338 16.97 54.00 -22.22
N ALA A 339 16.76 55.06 -21.48
CA ALA A 339 16.31 54.99 -20.10
C ALA A 339 14.88 54.41 -19.95
N TRP A 340 14.00 54.69 -20.92
CA TRP A 340 12.66 54.11 -20.96
C TRP A 340 12.69 52.60 -21.19
N PHE A 341 13.61 52.10 -21.99
CA PHE A 341 13.80 50.64 -22.16
C PHE A 341 14.28 49.98 -20.88
N LEU A 342 15.22 50.60 -20.15
CA LEU A 342 15.67 50.13 -18.86
C LEU A 342 14.56 50.11 -17.81
N LEU A 343 13.70 51.11 -17.77
CA LEU A 343 12.55 51.18 -16.87
C LEU A 343 11.54 50.07 -17.19
N LEU A 344 11.19 49.90 -18.48
CA LEU A 344 10.29 48.80 -18.91
C LEU A 344 10.85 47.44 -18.58
N PHE A 345 12.13 47.24 -18.83
CA PHE A 345 12.82 45.96 -18.44
C PHE A 345 12.76 45.75 -16.93
N PHE A 346 12.98 46.81 -16.13
CA PHE A 346 12.94 46.79 -14.70
C PHE A 346 11.55 46.46 -14.16
N VAL A 347 10.51 47.03 -14.74
CA VAL A 347 9.10 46.78 -14.43
C VAL A 347 8.72 45.34 -14.81
N ALA A 348 9.12 44.87 -16.00
CA ALA A 348 8.87 43.49 -16.43
C ALA A 348 9.55 42.47 -15.51
N MET A 349 10.81 42.72 -15.10
CA MET A 349 11.53 41.90 -14.15
C MET A 349 10.87 41.90 -12.76
N LEU A 350 10.38 43.04 -12.29
CA LEU A 350 9.62 43.15 -11.04
C LEU A 350 8.34 42.31 -11.09
N ILE A 351 7.59 42.39 -12.19
CA ILE A 351 6.39 41.56 -12.41
C ILE A 351 6.75 40.08 -12.41
N ALA A 352 7.83 39.68 -13.11
CA ALA A 352 8.28 38.32 -13.14
C ALA A 352 8.69 37.80 -11.74
N VAL A 353 9.39 38.61 -10.94
CA VAL A 353 9.76 38.31 -9.55
C VAL A 353 8.52 38.17 -8.67
N VAL A 354 7.57 39.08 -8.79
CA VAL A 354 6.32 39.03 -8.04
C VAL A 354 5.52 37.78 -8.40
N GLN A 355 5.36 37.48 -9.69
CA GLN A 355 4.63 36.29 -10.14
C GLN A 355 5.34 34.97 -9.83
N GLY A 356 6.67 34.93 -10.03
CA GLY A 356 7.46 33.72 -9.87
C GLY A 356 7.81 33.39 -8.42
N THR A 357 7.91 34.37 -7.53
CA THR A 357 8.41 34.17 -6.17
C THR A 357 7.48 34.66 -5.07
N VAL A 358 6.97 35.88 -5.15
CA VAL A 358 6.15 36.44 -4.07
C VAL A 358 4.79 35.76 -4.00
N LEU A 359 4.08 35.66 -5.12
CA LEU A 359 2.77 35.00 -5.16
C LEU A 359 2.84 33.52 -4.72
N PRO A 360 3.78 32.70 -5.20
CA PRO A 360 3.92 31.31 -4.73
C PRO A 360 4.32 31.19 -3.26
N SER A 361 5.08 32.16 -2.72
CA SER A 361 5.64 32.07 -1.38
C SER A 361 4.73 32.58 -0.28
N PHE A 362 3.95 33.62 -0.53
CA PHE A 362 3.14 34.31 0.47
C PHE A 362 1.63 34.20 0.23
N GLY A 363 1.22 33.62 -0.91
CA GLY A 363 -0.17 33.37 -1.22
C GLY A 363 -0.75 32.19 -0.42
N HIS A 364 -2.04 32.22 -0.15
CA HIS A 364 -2.83 31.08 0.34
C HIS A 364 -4.17 31.04 -0.38
N THR A 365 -4.75 29.84 -0.40
CA THR A 365 -6.08 29.62 -0.97
C THR A 365 -7.01 29.22 0.16
N ASP A 366 -8.10 29.94 0.31
CA ASP A 366 -9.15 29.59 1.25
C ASP A 366 -10.33 29.04 0.47
N PHE A 367 -10.85 27.89 0.87
CA PHE A 367 -12.14 27.38 0.50
C PHE A 367 -13.12 27.66 1.62
N TYR A 368 -14.27 28.16 1.26
CA TYR A 368 -15.39 28.36 2.16
C TYR A 368 -16.63 27.72 1.56
N PHE A 369 -17.28 26.85 2.32
CA PHE A 369 -18.52 26.21 1.92
C PHE A 369 -19.57 26.52 2.97
N ASP A 370 -20.74 26.94 2.51
CA ASP A 370 -21.96 26.95 3.27
C ASP A 370 -23.02 26.08 2.57
N ARG A 371 -24.22 25.98 3.13
CA ARG A 371 -25.28 25.14 2.56
C ARG A 371 -25.80 25.66 1.21
N GLN A 372 -25.55 26.91 0.87
CA GLN A 372 -26.07 27.57 -0.35
C GLN A 372 -24.94 27.76 -1.37
N ASN A 373 -23.76 28.17 -0.94
CA ASN A 373 -22.67 28.54 -1.80
C ASN A 373 -21.34 27.98 -1.38
N PHE A 374 -20.46 27.73 -2.37
CA PHE A 374 -19.05 27.56 -2.11
C PHE A 374 -18.27 28.72 -2.72
N GLU A 375 -17.19 29.09 -2.06
CA GLU A 375 -16.36 30.22 -2.42
C GLU A 375 -14.89 29.87 -2.34
N ILE A 376 -14.12 30.28 -3.36
CA ILE A 376 -12.67 30.18 -3.37
C ILE A 376 -12.08 31.59 -3.35
N ARG A 377 -11.20 31.82 -2.38
CA ARG A 377 -10.50 33.10 -2.20
C ARG A 377 -9.00 32.89 -2.33
N TRP A 378 -8.37 33.56 -3.25
CA TRP A 378 -6.91 33.63 -3.34
C TRP A 378 -6.44 34.91 -2.64
N LYS A 379 -5.62 34.74 -1.60
CA LYS A 379 -5.15 35.84 -0.77
C LYS A 379 -3.63 35.97 -0.83
N LEU A 380 -3.14 37.21 -0.76
CA LEU A 380 -1.74 37.56 -0.66
C LEU A 380 -1.56 38.56 0.51
N PHE A 381 -0.71 38.21 1.48
CA PHE A 381 -0.52 38.97 2.72
C PHE A 381 -1.84 39.33 3.44
N GLY A 382 -2.84 38.44 3.36
CA GLY A 382 -4.16 38.66 3.95
C GLY A 382 -5.16 39.39 3.05
N PHE A 383 -4.73 40.04 1.96
CA PHE A 383 -5.61 40.72 0.98
C PHE A 383 -6.12 39.72 -0.06
N CYS A 384 -7.44 39.70 -0.29
CA CYS A 384 -8.05 38.88 -1.34
C CYS A 384 -7.89 39.58 -2.70
N TYR A 385 -7.13 38.96 -3.62
CA TYR A 385 -6.92 39.51 -4.96
C TYR A 385 -7.76 38.80 -6.04
N LYS A 386 -8.29 37.62 -5.74
CA LYS A 386 -9.21 36.87 -6.61
C LYS A 386 -10.23 36.13 -5.77
N ARG A 387 -11.50 36.22 -6.14
CA ARG A 387 -12.63 35.57 -5.49
C ARG A 387 -13.53 34.96 -6.55
N GLN A 388 -13.96 33.72 -6.34
CA GLN A 388 -14.95 33.04 -7.18
C GLN A 388 -15.95 32.34 -6.27
N GLN A 389 -17.24 32.44 -6.60
CA GLN A 389 -18.33 31.87 -5.82
C GLN A 389 -19.34 31.20 -6.76
N ARG A 390 -19.86 30.05 -6.35
CA ARG A 390 -20.90 29.30 -7.04
C ARG A 390 -21.84 28.64 -6.01
N PRO A 391 -23.06 28.28 -6.40
CA PRO A 391 -23.96 27.48 -5.54
C PRO A 391 -23.36 26.13 -5.23
N THR A 392 -23.42 25.71 -3.96
CA THR A 392 -22.90 24.42 -3.49
C THR A 392 -23.61 23.22 -4.14
N ALA A 393 -24.90 23.40 -4.48
CA ALA A 393 -25.71 22.39 -5.16
C ALA A 393 -25.23 22.05 -6.59
N LEU A 394 -24.40 22.90 -7.20
CA LEU A 394 -23.87 22.70 -8.54
C LEU A 394 -22.53 21.98 -8.57
N ILE A 395 -22.00 21.57 -7.42
CA ILE A 395 -20.77 20.79 -7.36
C ILE A 395 -21.06 19.38 -7.89
N GLU A 396 -20.45 19.06 -9.03
CA GLU A 396 -20.60 17.77 -9.70
C GLU A 396 -19.58 16.77 -9.19
N LYS A 397 -18.31 17.21 -9.08
CA LYS A 397 -17.19 16.33 -8.69
C LYS A 397 -16.12 17.10 -7.93
N ILE A 398 -15.44 16.39 -7.02
CA ILE A 398 -14.24 16.85 -6.35
C ILE A 398 -13.17 15.78 -6.60
N TYR A 399 -12.10 16.16 -7.29
CA TYR A 399 -11.09 15.20 -7.71
C TYR A 399 -9.68 15.81 -7.80
N GLN A 400 -8.69 14.93 -7.95
CA GLN A 400 -7.34 15.32 -8.35
C GLN A 400 -7.18 15.12 -9.85
N GLU A 401 -6.67 16.11 -10.57
CA GLU A 401 -6.34 15.91 -11.97
C GLU A 401 -5.20 14.89 -12.11
N PRO A 402 -5.27 13.95 -13.09
CA PRO A 402 -4.21 13.00 -13.33
C PRO A 402 -2.89 13.72 -13.64
N VAL A 403 -1.81 13.27 -13.03
CA VAL A 403 -0.46 13.83 -13.21
C VAL A 403 0.17 13.15 -14.41
N ASN A 404 0.33 13.85 -15.53
CA ASN A 404 1.19 13.38 -16.60
C ASN A 404 2.66 13.43 -16.15
N GLN A 405 3.45 12.43 -16.49
CA GLN A 405 4.87 12.37 -16.15
C GLN A 405 5.57 13.70 -16.53
N GLY A 406 6.17 14.38 -15.55
CA GLY A 406 6.84 15.67 -15.72
C GLY A 406 6.03 16.91 -15.38
N SER A 407 4.77 16.81 -14.97
CA SER A 407 3.95 17.96 -14.57
C SER A 407 4.16 18.36 -13.09
N ALA A 408 4.09 19.68 -12.80
CA ALA A 408 4.15 20.17 -11.43
C ALA A 408 2.98 19.64 -10.58
N PRO A 409 3.15 19.48 -9.25
CA PRO A 409 2.09 19.00 -8.36
C PRO A 409 0.88 19.93 -8.43
N ARG A 410 -0.31 19.35 -8.66
CA ARG A 410 -1.58 20.08 -8.79
C ARG A 410 -2.33 20.07 -7.46
N GLY A 411 -3.35 20.94 -7.34
CA GLY A 411 -4.21 21.04 -6.17
C GLY A 411 -5.41 20.07 -6.21
N VAL A 412 -6.36 20.29 -5.30
CA VAL A 412 -7.71 19.70 -5.36
C VAL A 412 -8.54 20.53 -6.32
N THR A 413 -9.25 19.87 -7.24
CA THR A 413 -10.12 20.49 -8.23
C THR A 413 -11.58 20.20 -7.89
N ILE A 414 -12.39 21.24 -7.82
CA ILE A 414 -13.85 21.19 -7.70
C ILE A 414 -14.42 21.54 -9.07
N GLU A 415 -15.29 20.69 -9.58
CA GLU A 415 -15.99 20.90 -10.84
C GLU A 415 -17.45 21.26 -10.56
N ALA A 416 -17.89 22.39 -11.10
CA ALA A 416 -19.24 22.88 -10.96
C ALA A 416 -19.66 23.57 -12.27
N GLU A 417 -20.76 23.13 -12.90
CA GLU A 417 -21.27 23.62 -14.20
C GLU A 417 -20.20 23.62 -15.32
N GLY A 418 -19.33 22.59 -15.34
CA GLY A 418 -18.24 22.51 -16.32
C GLY A 418 -17.08 23.46 -16.08
N GLU A 419 -17.12 24.32 -15.06
CA GLU A 419 -15.99 25.14 -14.62
C GLU A 419 -15.14 24.41 -13.58
N LYS A 420 -13.81 24.58 -13.67
CA LYS A 420 -12.84 23.94 -12.78
C LYS A 420 -12.22 24.94 -11.81
N PHE A 421 -12.35 24.67 -10.53
CA PHE A 421 -11.84 25.47 -9.43
C PHE A 421 -10.71 24.72 -8.72
N THR A 422 -9.46 25.07 -9.01
CA THR A 422 -8.30 24.33 -8.49
C THR A 422 -7.60 25.10 -7.37
N SER A 423 -7.28 24.42 -6.29
CA SER A 423 -6.52 24.95 -5.16
C SER A 423 -5.04 25.18 -5.48
N SER A 424 -4.33 25.78 -4.55
CA SER A 424 -2.85 25.77 -4.54
C SER A 424 -2.32 24.34 -4.59
N PRO A 425 -1.09 24.12 -5.14
CA PRO A 425 -0.47 22.80 -5.19
C PRO A 425 -0.34 22.15 -3.82
N LEU A 426 -0.73 20.88 -3.73
CA LEU A 426 -0.74 20.06 -2.52
C LEU A 426 0.03 18.77 -2.75
N SER A 427 0.53 18.15 -1.69
CA SER A 427 1.03 16.78 -1.78
C SER A 427 -0.13 15.82 -2.10
N THR A 428 0.17 14.68 -2.69
CA THR A 428 -0.82 13.63 -3.01
C THR A 428 -1.66 13.27 -1.79
N ILE A 429 -1.03 13.20 -0.65
CA ILE A 429 -1.58 12.90 0.67
C ILE A 429 -2.60 13.95 1.12
N GLU A 430 -2.22 15.24 1.05
CA GLU A 430 -3.11 16.35 1.45
C GLU A 430 -4.29 16.49 0.49
N ARG A 431 -4.10 16.20 -0.79
CA ARG A 431 -5.18 16.19 -1.76
C ARG A 431 -6.24 15.16 -1.44
N HIS A 432 -5.80 13.90 -1.17
CA HIS A 432 -6.69 12.81 -0.77
C HIS A 432 -7.49 13.15 0.47
N TRP A 433 -6.77 13.58 1.52
CA TRP A 433 -7.41 13.96 2.77
C TRP A 433 -8.43 15.08 2.59
N LEU A 434 -8.11 16.13 1.81
CA LEU A 434 -9.04 17.22 1.56
C LEU A 434 -10.26 16.81 0.74
N ILE A 435 -10.08 15.97 -0.29
CA ILE A 435 -11.20 15.44 -1.09
C ILE A 435 -12.17 14.69 -0.19
N GLN A 436 -11.67 13.86 0.73
CA GLN A 436 -12.49 13.13 1.68
C GLN A 436 -13.20 14.07 2.66
N GLU A 437 -12.50 15.04 3.26
CA GLU A 437 -13.08 15.99 4.21
C GLU A 437 -14.19 16.83 3.59
N ILE A 438 -13.96 17.32 2.36
CA ILE A 438 -14.97 18.12 1.63
C ILE A 438 -16.13 17.23 1.20
N GLY A 439 -15.85 16.03 0.66
CA GLY A 439 -16.87 15.06 0.22
C GLY A 439 -17.79 14.66 1.36
N GLN A 440 -17.22 14.33 2.54
CA GLN A 440 -17.99 13.99 3.74
C GLN A 440 -18.87 15.15 4.21
N TRP A 441 -18.37 16.39 4.17
CA TRP A 441 -19.14 17.53 4.62
C TRP A 441 -20.29 17.87 3.65
N LEU A 442 -20.06 17.74 2.35
CA LEU A 442 -21.07 17.97 1.31
C LEU A 442 -22.07 16.81 1.18
N GLY A 443 -21.79 15.65 1.76
CA GLY A 443 -22.59 14.44 1.60
C GLY A 443 -22.53 13.88 0.18
N LEU A 444 -21.50 14.23 -0.61
CA LEU A 444 -21.25 13.68 -1.95
C LEU A 444 -20.80 12.22 -1.91
N ASP A 445 -20.54 11.69 -0.71
CA ASP A 445 -20.20 10.28 -0.47
C ASP A 445 -21.40 9.31 -0.64
N ARG A 446 -22.53 9.79 -1.13
CA ARG A 446 -23.77 8.98 -1.32
C ARG A 446 -24.07 8.63 -2.77
N THR A 447 -23.20 8.96 -3.74
CA THR A 447 -23.41 8.56 -5.14
C THR A 447 -22.28 7.68 -5.64
#